data_e9c712c015e1363913caa9ec2c35846f
#
_entry.id   e9c712c015e1363913caa9ec2c35846f
#
_cell.length_a   1.000
_cell.length_b   1.000
_cell.length_c   1.000
_cell.angle_alpha   90.00
_cell.angle_beta   90.00
_cell.angle_gamma   90.00
#
_symmetry.space_group_name_H-M   'P 1'
#
loop_
_entity.id
_entity.type
_entity.pdbx_description
1 polymer ?
#
loop_
_entity_poly.entity_id
_entity_poly.type
_entity_poly.pdbx_seq_one_letter_code
_entity_poly.pdbx_strand_id
1 'polypeptide(L)'
;KASHLGSDPDDPYEVLGVSHAADFNTIRVAYRRLMADNHPDRVVANGAPREFEERANHKAAAITGAYAKIRAERGLLISAD
;
A
#
# COMPACT_ATOMS: atom_id res chain seq x y z
N LYS A 1 16.24 19.32 5.34
CA LYS A 1 16.06 18.96 5.22
C LYS A 1 15.88 18.11 4.97
N ALA A 2 16.04 17.86 4.90
CA ALA A 2 15.97 17.10 4.64
C ALA A 2 15.66 16.34 4.48
N SER A 3 15.58 16.22 4.55
CA SER A 3 15.38 15.55 4.36
C SER A 3 14.83 14.84 4.04
N HIS A 4 14.64 14.79 4.05
CA HIS A 4 14.14 14.04 3.77
C HIS A 4 13.97 13.24 3.01
N LEU A 5 14.42 13.47 2.87
CA LEU A 5 14.56 12.56 2.12
C LEU A 5 13.83 11.50 2.40
N GLY A 6 13.29 11.55 2.92
CA GLY A 6 12.84 10.58 3.31
C GLY A 6 11.77 9.95 3.31
N SER A 7 11.66 8.97 3.96
CA SER A 7 10.55 8.25 4.00
C SER A 7 9.74 8.72 5.12
N ASP A 8 8.59 9.14 4.85
CA ASP A 8 7.59 9.47 5.83
C ASP A 8 6.65 8.27 5.91
N PRO A 9 6.65 7.54 7.02
CA PRO A 9 5.79 6.35 7.10
C PRO A 9 4.30 6.68 7.04
N ASP A 10 3.95 7.96 7.23
CA ASP A 10 2.56 8.37 7.11
C ASP A 10 2.21 8.85 5.72
N ASP A 11 3.18 8.93 4.81
CA ASP A 11 2.93 9.38 3.45
C ASP A 11 2.39 8.21 2.63
N PRO A 12 1.12 8.27 2.20
CA PRO A 12 0.54 7.14 1.48
C PRO A 12 1.26 6.84 0.17
N TYR A 13 1.83 7.84 -0.48
CA TYR A 13 2.57 7.61 -1.72
C TYR A 13 3.85 6.84 -1.45
N GLU A 14 4.51 7.14 -0.33
CA GLU A 14 5.69 6.38 0.06
C GLU A 14 5.34 4.94 0.37
N VAL A 15 4.23 4.73 1.06
CA VAL A 15 3.80 3.38 1.39
C VAL A 15 3.60 2.54 0.15
N LEU A 16 3.03 3.12 -0.90
CA LEU A 16 2.80 2.40 -2.14
C LEU A 16 4.01 2.42 -3.06
N GLY A 17 5.03 3.21 -2.72
CA GLY A 17 6.23 3.27 -3.54
C GLY A 17 6.02 3.98 -4.86
N VAL A 18 5.15 4.98 -4.90
CA VAL A 18 4.87 5.73 -6.11
C VAL A 18 5.16 7.20 -5.90
N SER A 19 5.30 7.92 -7.00
CA SER A 19 5.51 9.35 -6.96
C SER A 19 4.22 10.07 -6.60
N HIS A 20 4.35 11.22 -5.92
CA HIS A 20 3.20 12.08 -5.66
C HIS A 20 2.56 12.57 -6.95
N ALA A 21 3.33 12.57 -8.03
CA ALA A 21 2.83 13.01 -9.34
C ALA A 21 2.29 11.85 -10.17
N ALA A 22 2.31 10.63 -9.65
CA ALA A 22 1.84 9.47 -10.41
C ALA A 22 0.34 9.60 -10.71
N ASP A 23 -0.07 9.12 -11.87
CA ASP A 23 -1.48 9.11 -12.17
C ASP A 23 -2.16 7.98 -11.38
N PHE A 24 -3.48 8.04 -11.32
CA PHE A 24 -4.20 7.09 -10.47
C PHE A 24 -4.05 5.65 -10.97
N ASN A 25 -3.96 5.47 -12.27
CA ASN A 25 -3.80 4.13 -12.80
C ASN A 25 -2.49 3.50 -12.33
N THR A 26 -1.41 4.27 -12.31
CA THR A 26 -0.13 3.81 -11.80
C THR A 26 -0.25 3.44 -10.32
N ILE A 27 -0.95 4.27 -9.56
CA ILE A 27 -1.15 4.05 -8.14
C ILE A 27 -1.94 2.76 -7.92
N ARG A 28 -2.99 2.55 -8.70
CA ARG A 28 -3.82 1.36 -8.57
C ARG A 28 -3.04 0.09 -8.89
N VAL A 29 -2.21 0.14 -9.92
CA VAL A 29 -1.39 -1.02 -10.28
C VAL A 29 -0.40 -1.33 -9.15
N ALA A 30 0.21 -0.29 -8.57
CA ALA A 30 1.13 -0.50 -7.45
C ALA A 30 0.40 -1.11 -6.26
N TYR A 31 -0.79 -0.61 -5.96
CA TYR A 31 -1.59 -1.13 -4.87
C TYR A 31 -1.89 -2.63 -5.06
N ARG A 32 -2.33 -2.99 -6.26
CA ARG A 32 -2.68 -4.39 -6.54
C ARG A 32 -1.47 -5.30 -6.42
N ARG A 33 -0.33 -4.84 -6.91
CA ARG A 33 0.88 -5.63 -6.83
C ARG A 33 1.30 -5.85 -5.38
N LEU A 34 1.27 -4.77 -4.59
CA LEU A 34 1.66 -4.86 -3.20
C LEU A 34 0.72 -5.76 -2.41
N MET A 35 -0.57 -5.66 -2.69
CA MET A 35 -1.53 -6.53 -2.02
C MET A 35 -1.32 -7.99 -2.37
N ALA A 36 -1.04 -8.27 -3.63
CA ALA A 36 -0.78 -9.65 -4.04
C ALA A 36 0.45 -10.20 -3.35
N ASP A 37 1.49 -9.39 -3.23
CA ASP A 37 2.75 -9.83 -2.64
C ASP A 37 2.68 -9.98 -1.13
N ASN A 38 1.79 -9.24 -0.48
CA ASN A 38 1.74 -9.19 0.98
C ASN A 38 0.46 -9.73 1.57
N HIS A 39 -0.37 -10.37 0.77
CA HIS A 39 -1.63 -10.89 1.27
C HIS A 39 -1.37 -12.05 2.23
N PRO A 40 -2.03 -12.05 3.40
CA PRO A 40 -1.80 -13.11 4.39
C PRO A 40 -2.05 -14.51 3.84
N ASP A 41 -3.07 -14.67 3.01
CA ASP A 41 -3.37 -15.99 2.45
C ASP A 41 -2.20 -16.51 1.62
N ARG A 42 -1.53 -15.63 0.91
CA ARG A 42 -0.40 -16.03 0.09
C ARG A 42 0.77 -16.46 0.96
N VAL A 43 1.00 -15.72 2.04
CA VAL A 43 2.07 -16.04 2.96
C VAL A 43 1.84 -17.41 3.59
N VAL A 44 0.61 -17.68 4.02
CA VAL A 44 0.27 -18.96 4.60
C VAL A 44 0.41 -20.08 3.57
N ALA A 45 -0.05 -19.84 2.34
CA ALA A 45 0.03 -20.84 1.29
C ALA A 45 1.47 -21.23 0.98
N ASN A 46 2.41 -20.32 1.20
CA ASN A 46 3.82 -20.60 0.98
C ASN A 46 4.47 -21.30 2.17
N GLY A 47 3.70 -21.62 3.20
CA GLY A 47 4.22 -22.35 4.35
C GLY A 47 4.99 -21.50 5.34
N ALA A 48 4.82 -20.19 5.29
CA ALA A 48 5.54 -19.32 6.20
C ALA A 48 5.03 -19.46 7.62
N PRO A 49 5.88 -19.23 8.62
CA PRO A 49 5.44 -19.25 10.01
C PRO A 49 4.38 -18.19 10.30
N ARG A 50 3.65 -18.41 11.37
CA ARG A 50 2.55 -17.54 11.75
C ARG A 50 2.97 -16.07 11.91
N GLU A 51 4.16 -15.85 12.42
CA GLU A 51 4.63 -14.48 12.61
C GLU A 51 4.76 -13.73 11.30
N PHE A 52 5.03 -14.43 10.20
CA PHE A 52 5.05 -13.79 8.89
C PHE A 52 3.65 -13.45 8.42
N GLU A 53 2.68 -14.25 8.82
CA GLU A 53 1.28 -13.95 8.52
C GLU A 53 0.86 -12.66 9.21
N GLU A 54 1.27 -12.46 10.45
CA GLU A 54 0.95 -11.24 11.18
C GLU A 54 1.59 -10.03 10.53
N ARG A 55 2.83 -10.17 10.07
CA ARG A 55 3.49 -9.08 9.36
C ARG A 55 2.79 -8.75 8.07
N ALA A 56 2.33 -9.77 7.36
CA ALA A 56 1.60 -9.56 6.13
C ALA A 56 0.29 -8.84 6.39
N ASN A 57 -0.39 -9.18 7.49
CA ASN A 57 -1.60 -8.48 7.88
C ASN A 57 -1.35 -7.00 8.13
N HIS A 58 -0.29 -6.69 8.88
CA HIS A 58 0.06 -5.31 9.16
C HIS A 58 0.39 -4.55 7.89
N LYS A 59 1.16 -5.18 7.03
CA LYS A 59 1.56 -4.54 5.80
C LYS A 59 0.36 -4.33 4.88
N ALA A 60 -0.50 -5.33 4.77
CA ALA A 60 -1.69 -5.20 3.95
C ALA A 60 -2.60 -4.08 4.46
N ALA A 61 -2.74 -3.96 5.78
CA ALA A 61 -3.55 -2.90 6.36
C ALA A 61 -2.96 -1.53 6.03
N ALA A 62 -1.64 -1.39 6.10
CA ALA A 62 -0.98 -0.13 5.78
C ALA A 62 -1.18 0.23 4.30
N ILE A 63 -1.05 -0.77 3.43
CA ILE A 63 -1.23 -0.55 2.00
C ILE A 63 -2.67 -0.12 1.69
N THR A 64 -3.63 -0.81 2.28
CA THR A 64 -5.04 -0.49 2.09
C THR A 64 -5.35 0.92 2.60
N GLY A 65 -4.83 1.27 3.76
CA GLY A 65 -5.04 2.59 4.32
C GLY A 65 -4.43 3.69 3.47
N ALA A 66 -3.23 3.44 2.95
CA ALA A 66 -2.57 4.42 2.09
C ALA A 66 -3.37 4.63 0.80
N TYR A 67 -3.84 3.56 0.21
CA TYR A 67 -4.65 3.65 -1.00
C TYR A 67 -5.93 4.44 -0.76
N ALA A 68 -6.58 4.17 0.37
CA ALA A 68 -7.80 4.90 0.73
C ALA A 68 -7.53 6.40 0.91
N LYS A 69 -6.42 6.74 1.52
CA LYS A 69 -6.06 8.16 1.69
C LYS A 69 -5.85 8.84 0.35
N ILE A 70 -5.19 8.18 -0.57
CA ILE A 70 -4.94 8.75 -1.88
C ILE A 70 -6.25 8.95 -2.63
N ARG A 71 -7.15 7.98 -2.55
CA ARG A 71 -8.44 8.11 -3.19
C ARG A 71 -9.22 9.29 -2.62
N ALA A 72 -9.17 9.46 -1.32
CA ALA A 72 -9.84 10.59 -0.68
C ALA A 72 -9.24 11.92 -1.13
N GLU A 73 -7.92 11.99 -1.18
CA GLU A 73 -7.25 13.22 -1.60
C GLU A 73 -7.59 13.59 -3.04
N ARG A 74 -7.74 12.59 -3.88
CA ARG A 74 -7.99 12.83 -5.29
C ARG A 74 -9.46 12.88 -5.64
N GLY A 75 -10.34 12.79 -4.64
CA GLY A 75 -11.77 12.88 -4.85
C GLY A 75 -12.36 11.67 -5.52
N LEU A 76 -11.80 10.50 -5.27
CA LEU A 76 -12.23 9.27 -5.94
C LEU A 76 -13.04 8.36 -5.03
N LEU A 77 -13.55 8.89 -3.94
CA LEU A 77 -14.25 8.05 -2.97
C LEU A 77 -15.51 7.41 -3.51
N ILE A 78 -16.19 8.08 -4.41
CA ILE A 78 -17.42 7.53 -4.95
C ILE A 78 -17.16 6.66 -6.15
N SER A 79 -15.97 6.59 -6.59
CA SER A 79 -15.62 5.77 -7.73
C SER A 79 -15.59 4.31 -7.30
N ALA A 80 -16.34 3.50 -7.97
CA ALA A 80 -16.28 2.07 -7.67
C ALA A 80 -15.06 1.51 -8.35
N ASP A 81 -14.16 1.08 -7.65
CA ASP A 81 -12.99 0.56 -8.23
C ASP A 81 -13.07 -0.85 -8.67
#